data_754c89c064cc3f724d7c1aa6f18fc4b2
#
_entry.id   754c89c064cc3f724d7c1aa6f18fc4b2
#
_cell.length_a   1.000
_cell.length_b   1.000
_cell.length_c   1.000
_cell.angle_alpha   90.00
_cell.angle_beta   90.00
_cell.angle_gamma   90.00
#
_symmetry.space_group_name_H-M   'P 1'
#
loop_
_entity.id
_entity.type
_entity.pdbx_description
1 polymer ?
#
loop_
_entity_poly.entity_id
_entity_poly.type
_entity_poly.pdbx_seq_one_letter_code
_entity_poly.pdbx_strand_id
1 'polypeptide(L)'
;MLQPIEAGLSRPWYRLKLPDVLEAQYRAETARQDGFYVQSWLAVFTLFNVLSLVMDREVFGPEGFVVPLVMTLGVFCPVALGAIASLRGRPTMVRITGAVLATALVDIVVVLNSARLAPAPHTDVYIIIATIVPLVVGLIAPLPFRHCLWFCGSAFVLYAGLVLGLGLCNAERSGLPLLVSGLILVPLKLCYSREWAARNTFLIGLRVKLQAEALARANARLTVLSETDALTALSNRRHFTERLEAGWSLAGEQDAWLGLIFIDIDHFKLLNDTAGHAEGDRCLVAVAAAFQASVEAHGGLAARYGGEEFAALLPGAEPATARMAGEAIRAAIADLALRHPGLSAGMPVTVSVGVTAARGRMRDFGIEVSDLLRAADFALYAAKNEGRNRVETFMPAANANRPAAGTDRAHTAAPSA
;
A
#
# COMPACT_ATOMS: atom_id res chain seq x y z
N MET A 1 -18.11 -5.32 1.46
CA MET A 1 -17.42 -4.55 0.40
C MET A 1 -17.04 -5.37 -0.83
N LEU A 2 -16.65 -6.64 -0.73
CA LEU A 2 -16.29 -7.47 -1.90
C LEU A 2 -17.45 -7.73 -2.85
N GLN A 3 -18.66 -8.03 -2.36
CA GLN A 3 -19.84 -8.30 -3.21
C GLN A 3 -20.16 -7.18 -4.23
N PRO A 4 -20.23 -5.89 -3.85
CA PRO A 4 -20.45 -4.81 -4.82
C PRO A 4 -19.34 -4.69 -5.86
N ILE A 5 -18.09 -5.01 -5.51
CA ILE A 5 -16.95 -4.98 -6.43
C ILE A 5 -17.08 -6.10 -7.45
N GLU A 6 -17.40 -7.32 -7.02
CA GLU A 6 -17.62 -8.47 -7.90
C GLU A 6 -18.81 -8.25 -8.83
N ALA A 7 -19.91 -7.73 -8.32
CA ALA A 7 -21.06 -7.32 -9.14
C ALA A 7 -20.68 -6.23 -10.16
N GLY A 8 -19.79 -5.31 -9.77
CA GLY A 8 -19.25 -4.29 -10.67
C GLY A 8 -18.36 -4.89 -11.76
N LEU A 9 -17.51 -5.86 -11.45
CA LEU A 9 -16.61 -6.52 -12.41
C LEU A 9 -17.36 -7.47 -13.37
N SER A 10 -18.43 -8.12 -12.91
CA SER A 10 -19.25 -9.05 -13.70
C SER A 10 -20.35 -8.37 -14.51
N ARG A 11 -20.46 -7.02 -14.44
CA ARG A 11 -21.48 -6.29 -15.17
C ARG A 11 -21.32 -6.47 -16.68
N PRO A 12 -22.43 -6.51 -17.44
CA PRO A 12 -22.37 -6.63 -18.89
C PRO A 12 -21.70 -5.41 -19.53
N TRP A 13 -20.99 -5.63 -20.63
CA TRP A 13 -20.18 -4.61 -21.31
C TRP A 13 -20.93 -3.32 -21.68
N TYR A 14 -22.24 -3.38 -21.89
CA TYR A 14 -23.07 -2.21 -22.23
C TYR A 14 -23.49 -1.36 -21.02
N ARG A 15 -23.21 -1.81 -19.79
CA ARG A 15 -23.49 -1.06 -18.54
C ARG A 15 -22.23 -0.41 -17.99
N LEU A 16 -22.08 0.90 -18.24
CA LEU A 16 -20.97 1.68 -17.66
C LEU A 16 -21.15 1.95 -16.17
N LYS A 17 -22.38 2.22 -15.71
CA LYS A 17 -22.67 2.60 -14.33
C LYS A 17 -22.27 1.50 -13.36
N LEU A 18 -21.52 1.88 -12.33
CA LEU A 18 -21.18 1.04 -11.18
C LEU A 18 -22.36 0.98 -10.17
N PRO A 19 -22.37 0.02 -9.22
CA PRO A 19 -23.25 0.08 -8.06
C PRO A 19 -23.14 1.44 -7.36
N ASP A 20 -24.23 2.00 -6.85
CA ASP A 20 -24.31 3.41 -6.44
C ASP A 20 -23.26 3.83 -5.42
N VAL A 21 -22.90 2.95 -4.48
CA VAL A 21 -21.85 3.19 -3.47
C VAL A 21 -20.47 3.36 -4.14
N LEU A 22 -20.15 2.50 -5.10
CA LEU A 22 -18.88 2.52 -5.83
C LEU A 22 -18.83 3.65 -6.86
N GLU A 23 -19.98 4.01 -7.45
CA GLU A 23 -20.10 5.12 -8.40
C GLU A 23 -19.78 6.45 -7.73
N ALA A 24 -20.26 6.67 -6.49
CA ALA A 24 -19.97 7.88 -5.73
C ALA A 24 -18.47 7.99 -5.41
N GLN A 25 -17.84 6.89 -5.01
CA GLN A 25 -16.42 6.82 -4.71
C GLN A 25 -15.56 7.04 -5.97
N TYR A 26 -15.91 6.39 -7.08
CA TYR A 26 -15.25 6.57 -8.37
C TYR A 26 -15.27 8.04 -8.82
N ARG A 27 -16.45 8.69 -8.74
CA ARG A 27 -16.58 10.11 -9.11
C ARG A 27 -15.75 11.03 -8.21
N ALA A 28 -15.71 10.75 -6.91
CA ALA A 28 -14.91 11.56 -5.98
C ALA A 28 -13.40 11.46 -6.27
N GLU A 29 -12.93 10.29 -6.68
CA GLU A 29 -11.54 10.04 -7.00
C GLU A 29 -11.14 10.63 -8.36
N THR A 30 -12.05 10.53 -9.36
CA THR A 30 -11.79 10.99 -10.73
C THR A 30 -11.97 12.51 -10.89
N ALA A 31 -12.73 13.18 -10.03
CA ALA A 31 -13.06 14.61 -10.13
C ALA A 31 -11.86 15.56 -10.02
N ARG A 32 -10.65 15.08 -9.78
CA ARG A 32 -9.47 15.90 -9.42
C ARG A 32 -8.53 16.28 -10.58
N GLN A 33 -8.69 15.74 -11.80
CA GLN A 33 -7.55 15.72 -12.74
C GLN A 33 -7.60 16.59 -14.00
N ASP A 34 -8.75 17.16 -14.44
CA ASP A 34 -8.87 17.46 -15.86
C ASP A 34 -8.78 18.93 -16.31
N GLY A 35 -8.82 19.91 -15.42
CA GLY A 35 -8.91 21.34 -15.80
C GLY A 35 -7.68 21.87 -16.55
N PHE A 36 -6.49 21.65 -16.02
CA PHE A 36 -5.24 22.16 -16.60
C PHE A 36 -4.90 21.48 -17.93
N TYR A 37 -5.15 20.19 -18.04
CA TYR A 37 -4.93 19.44 -19.28
C TYR A 37 -5.78 19.98 -20.43
N VAL A 38 -7.08 20.22 -20.18
CA VAL A 38 -7.99 20.76 -21.20
C VAL A 38 -7.64 22.19 -21.60
N GLN A 39 -7.24 23.05 -20.62
CA GLN A 39 -6.76 24.41 -20.92
C GLN A 39 -5.54 24.40 -21.83
N SER A 40 -4.53 23.59 -21.52
CA SER A 40 -3.31 23.48 -22.33
C SER A 40 -3.63 23.04 -23.75
N TRP A 41 -4.54 22.08 -23.86
CA TRP A 41 -4.94 21.53 -25.15
C TRP A 41 -5.73 22.54 -25.98
N LEU A 42 -6.68 23.28 -25.37
CA LEU A 42 -7.38 24.37 -26.06
C LEU A 42 -6.44 25.48 -26.51
N ALA A 43 -5.41 25.79 -25.73
CA ALA A 43 -4.39 26.76 -26.12
C ALA A 43 -3.60 26.30 -27.36
N VAL A 44 -3.17 25.03 -27.39
CA VAL A 44 -2.51 24.44 -28.58
C VAL A 44 -3.43 24.42 -29.78
N PHE A 45 -4.70 24.05 -29.59
CA PHE A 45 -5.70 24.05 -30.65
C PHE A 45 -5.94 25.46 -31.21
N THR A 46 -6.02 26.48 -30.33
CA THR A 46 -6.14 27.89 -30.75
C THR A 46 -4.92 28.32 -31.56
N LEU A 47 -3.72 27.97 -31.12
CA LEU A 47 -2.49 28.29 -31.84
C LEU A 47 -2.48 27.64 -33.23
N PHE A 48 -2.92 26.37 -33.34
CA PHE A 48 -2.99 25.66 -34.61
C PHE A 48 -3.95 26.36 -35.59
N ASN A 49 -5.11 26.82 -35.11
CA ASN A 49 -6.06 27.58 -35.95
C ASN A 49 -5.51 28.94 -36.40
N VAL A 50 -4.70 29.62 -35.59
CA VAL A 50 -4.03 30.84 -36.00
C VAL A 50 -2.94 30.54 -37.05
N LEU A 51 -2.20 29.48 -36.89
CA LEU A 51 -1.18 29.06 -37.86
C LEU A 51 -1.77 28.63 -39.22
N SER A 52 -2.99 28.07 -39.24
CA SER A 52 -3.68 27.69 -40.48
C SER A 52 -3.99 28.88 -41.39
N LEU A 53 -4.03 30.11 -40.85
CA LEU A 53 -4.18 31.33 -41.66
C LEU A 53 -3.08 31.52 -42.70
N VAL A 54 -1.89 30.92 -42.49
CA VAL A 54 -0.82 30.95 -43.51
C VAL A 54 -1.28 30.18 -44.76
N MET A 55 -1.90 29.00 -44.58
CA MET A 55 -2.45 28.20 -45.66
C MET A 55 -3.66 28.94 -46.31
N ASP A 56 -4.53 29.53 -45.49
CA ASP A 56 -5.67 30.30 -46.01
C ASP A 56 -5.21 31.47 -46.91
N ARG A 57 -4.14 32.15 -46.57
CA ARG A 57 -3.57 33.22 -47.40
C ARG A 57 -3.11 32.73 -48.78
N GLU A 58 -2.51 31.55 -48.83
CA GLU A 58 -2.09 30.92 -50.09
C GLU A 58 -3.30 30.51 -50.96
N VAL A 59 -4.34 29.92 -50.35
CA VAL A 59 -5.53 29.44 -51.03
C VAL A 59 -6.42 30.58 -51.53
N PHE A 60 -6.67 31.59 -50.72
CA PHE A 60 -7.63 32.65 -51.06
C PHE A 60 -7.02 33.89 -51.75
N GLY A 61 -5.69 34.00 -51.73
CA GLY A 61 -4.98 35.21 -52.20
C GLY A 61 -5.26 36.45 -51.35
N PRO A 62 -4.64 37.60 -51.65
CA PRO A 62 -4.70 38.78 -50.81
C PRO A 62 -6.08 39.34 -50.54
N GLU A 63 -6.96 39.32 -51.55
CA GLU A 63 -8.33 39.91 -51.44
C GLU A 63 -9.29 38.93 -50.74
N GLY A 64 -9.26 37.65 -51.06
CA GLY A 64 -10.14 36.61 -50.48
C GLY A 64 -9.79 36.24 -49.04
N PHE A 65 -8.56 36.47 -48.61
CA PHE A 65 -8.06 36.11 -47.26
C PHE A 65 -8.72 36.91 -46.13
N VAL A 66 -9.30 38.05 -46.39
CA VAL A 66 -9.93 38.91 -45.33
C VAL A 66 -11.03 38.17 -44.57
N VAL A 67 -11.84 37.34 -45.27
CA VAL A 67 -12.95 36.61 -44.66
C VAL A 67 -12.44 35.51 -43.70
N PRO A 68 -11.55 34.56 -44.08
CA PRO A 68 -10.94 33.63 -43.18
C PRO A 68 -10.25 34.27 -41.98
N LEU A 69 -9.51 35.40 -42.21
CA LEU A 69 -8.82 36.15 -41.17
C LEU A 69 -9.82 36.68 -40.14
N VAL A 70 -10.89 37.37 -40.56
CA VAL A 70 -11.90 37.91 -39.66
C VAL A 70 -12.65 36.82 -38.90
N MET A 71 -12.98 35.74 -39.55
CA MET A 71 -13.66 34.60 -38.92
C MET A 71 -12.80 33.89 -37.89
N THR A 72 -11.51 33.69 -38.18
CA THR A 72 -10.59 33.04 -37.20
C THR A 72 -10.24 33.98 -36.06
N LEU A 73 -9.79 35.21 -36.33
CA LEU A 73 -9.37 36.15 -35.26
C LEU A 73 -10.55 36.83 -34.56
N GLY A 74 -11.63 37.13 -35.26
CA GLY A 74 -12.77 37.85 -34.73
C GLY A 74 -13.88 36.98 -34.11
N VAL A 75 -14.00 35.73 -34.53
CA VAL A 75 -15.04 34.81 -34.05
C VAL A 75 -14.45 33.66 -33.26
N PHE A 76 -13.56 32.88 -33.87
CA PHE A 76 -13.01 31.68 -33.22
C PHE A 76 -12.11 32.01 -32.02
N CYS A 77 -11.12 32.90 -32.18
CA CYS A 77 -10.19 33.22 -31.11
C CYS A 77 -10.84 33.77 -29.85
N PRO A 78 -11.81 34.71 -29.90
CA PRO A 78 -12.50 35.19 -28.71
C PRO A 78 -13.25 34.07 -27.97
N VAL A 79 -13.91 33.16 -28.71
CA VAL A 79 -14.61 32.03 -28.11
C VAL A 79 -13.63 31.06 -27.45
N ALA A 80 -12.53 30.72 -28.11
CA ALA A 80 -11.50 29.85 -27.59
C ALA A 80 -10.82 30.44 -26.34
N LEU A 81 -10.47 31.74 -26.35
CA LEU A 81 -9.91 32.40 -25.18
C LEU A 81 -10.91 32.49 -24.01
N GLY A 82 -12.20 32.75 -24.31
CA GLY A 82 -13.27 32.71 -23.32
C GLY A 82 -13.45 31.32 -22.72
N ALA A 83 -13.38 30.28 -23.55
CA ALA A 83 -13.41 28.88 -23.11
C ALA A 83 -12.23 28.56 -22.18
N ILE A 84 -11.01 28.91 -22.56
CA ILE A 84 -9.80 28.75 -21.73
C ILE A 84 -9.94 29.52 -20.39
N ALA A 85 -10.43 30.75 -20.42
CA ALA A 85 -10.64 31.56 -19.22
C ALA A 85 -11.69 30.95 -18.28
N SER A 86 -12.76 30.35 -18.83
CA SER A 86 -13.83 29.68 -18.07
C SER A 86 -13.36 28.46 -17.28
N LEU A 87 -12.23 27.87 -17.66
CA LEU A 87 -11.64 26.68 -17.03
C LEU A 87 -10.62 27.02 -15.93
N ARG A 88 -10.42 28.30 -15.59
CA ARG A 88 -9.54 28.70 -14.49
C ARG A 88 -10.08 28.20 -13.14
N GLY A 89 -9.18 27.74 -12.28
CA GLY A 89 -9.52 27.20 -10.97
C GLY A 89 -9.91 25.73 -11.00
N ARG A 90 -11.05 25.39 -10.39
CA ARG A 90 -11.59 24.00 -10.35
C ARG A 90 -12.85 23.92 -11.23
N PRO A 91 -12.71 23.68 -12.53
CA PRO A 91 -13.87 23.63 -13.42
C PRO A 91 -14.71 22.39 -13.14
N THR A 92 -16.04 22.54 -13.25
CA THR A 92 -16.95 21.42 -13.25
C THR A 92 -16.90 20.70 -14.60
N MET A 93 -17.26 19.40 -14.64
CA MET A 93 -17.31 18.64 -15.89
C MET A 93 -18.24 19.27 -16.94
N VAL A 94 -19.32 19.95 -16.51
CA VAL A 94 -20.22 20.69 -17.40
C VAL A 94 -19.50 21.87 -18.05
N ARG A 95 -18.68 22.62 -17.29
CA ARG A 95 -17.87 23.71 -17.84
C ARG A 95 -16.82 23.22 -18.83
N ILE A 96 -16.15 22.11 -18.50
CA ILE A 96 -15.17 21.48 -19.40
C ILE A 96 -15.85 21.09 -20.70
N THR A 97 -16.97 20.37 -20.63
CA THR A 97 -17.72 19.97 -21.82
C THR A 97 -18.21 21.18 -22.62
N GLY A 98 -18.75 22.20 -21.96
CA GLY A 98 -19.19 23.42 -22.59
C GLY A 98 -18.08 24.18 -23.34
N ALA A 99 -16.90 24.30 -22.71
CA ALA A 99 -15.73 24.93 -23.32
C ALA A 99 -15.24 24.19 -24.57
N VAL A 100 -15.11 22.87 -24.46
CA VAL A 100 -14.70 22.00 -25.59
C VAL A 100 -15.73 22.04 -26.72
N LEU A 101 -17.03 21.95 -26.38
CA LEU A 101 -18.12 22.00 -27.36
C LEU A 101 -18.19 23.36 -28.08
N ALA A 102 -18.17 24.47 -27.35
CA ALA A 102 -18.26 25.80 -27.93
C ALA A 102 -17.12 26.03 -28.94
N THR A 103 -15.88 25.69 -28.55
CA THR A 103 -14.71 25.84 -29.43
C THR A 103 -14.81 25.02 -30.70
N ALA A 104 -15.20 23.72 -30.57
CA ALA A 104 -15.30 22.85 -31.73
C ALA A 104 -16.45 23.21 -32.66
N LEU A 105 -17.61 23.62 -32.12
CA LEU A 105 -18.76 24.03 -32.95
C LEU A 105 -18.47 25.32 -33.72
N VAL A 106 -17.83 26.30 -33.11
CA VAL A 106 -17.42 27.54 -33.76
C VAL A 106 -16.40 27.26 -34.86
N ASP A 107 -15.46 26.36 -34.58
CA ASP A 107 -14.45 25.97 -35.57
C ASP A 107 -15.09 25.30 -36.82
N ILE A 108 -16.04 24.39 -36.62
CA ILE A 108 -16.81 23.78 -37.73
C ILE A 108 -17.48 24.89 -38.59
N VAL A 109 -18.08 25.92 -37.97
CA VAL A 109 -18.71 27.03 -38.70
C VAL A 109 -17.68 27.81 -39.49
N VAL A 110 -16.52 28.15 -38.87
CA VAL A 110 -15.46 28.92 -39.54
C VAL A 110 -14.89 28.14 -40.72
N VAL A 111 -14.56 26.88 -40.53
CA VAL A 111 -13.96 26.02 -41.58
C VAL A 111 -14.94 25.74 -42.73
N LEU A 112 -16.23 25.46 -42.45
CA LEU A 112 -17.22 25.26 -43.50
C LEU A 112 -17.59 26.54 -44.27
N ASN A 113 -17.53 27.69 -43.57
CA ASN A 113 -17.68 28.98 -44.30
C ASN A 113 -16.48 29.23 -45.24
N SER A 114 -15.27 28.88 -44.83
CA SER A 114 -14.10 28.91 -45.72
C SER A 114 -14.23 27.88 -46.86
N ALA A 115 -14.77 26.68 -46.62
CA ALA A 115 -15.06 25.70 -47.66
C ALA A 115 -15.98 26.24 -48.73
N ARG A 116 -17.01 27.04 -48.37
CA ARG A 116 -17.94 27.65 -49.31
C ARG A 116 -17.26 28.65 -50.21
N LEU A 117 -16.30 29.39 -49.72
CA LEU A 117 -15.62 30.47 -50.44
C LEU A 117 -14.36 29.99 -51.19
N ALA A 118 -13.83 28.85 -50.82
CA ALA A 118 -12.61 28.31 -51.40
C ALA A 118 -12.80 27.90 -52.89
N PRO A 119 -11.83 28.25 -53.75
CA PRO A 119 -11.84 27.76 -55.15
C PRO A 119 -11.64 26.23 -55.18
N ALA A 120 -12.24 25.58 -56.20
CA ALA A 120 -11.95 24.20 -56.44
C ALA A 120 -10.46 24.02 -56.84
N PRO A 121 -9.76 22.99 -56.38
CA PRO A 121 -10.19 21.80 -55.62
C PRO A 121 -10.14 21.96 -54.08
N HIS A 122 -9.78 23.09 -53.54
CA HIS A 122 -9.52 23.30 -52.10
C HIS A 122 -10.75 23.18 -51.20
N THR A 123 -11.98 23.33 -51.75
CA THR A 123 -13.24 23.16 -51.01
C THR A 123 -13.30 21.82 -50.26
N ASP A 124 -12.90 20.72 -50.92
CA ASP A 124 -12.97 19.38 -50.35
C ASP A 124 -12.00 19.21 -49.16
N VAL A 125 -10.85 19.89 -49.22
CA VAL A 125 -9.88 19.92 -48.11
C VAL A 125 -10.53 20.53 -46.88
N TYR A 126 -11.20 21.68 -46.99
CA TYR A 126 -11.88 22.33 -45.85
C TYR A 126 -13.05 21.49 -45.33
N ILE A 127 -13.80 20.81 -46.17
CA ILE A 127 -14.86 19.87 -45.79
C ILE A 127 -14.29 18.74 -44.91
N ILE A 128 -13.15 18.18 -45.31
CA ILE A 128 -12.47 17.14 -44.53
C ILE A 128 -11.93 17.70 -43.21
N ILE A 129 -11.28 18.86 -43.22
CA ILE A 129 -10.77 19.51 -42.02
C ILE A 129 -11.88 19.72 -40.99
N ALA A 130 -13.07 20.20 -41.45
CA ALA A 130 -14.22 20.40 -40.55
C ALA A 130 -14.72 19.12 -39.85
N THR A 131 -14.37 17.93 -40.34
CA THR A 131 -14.66 16.65 -39.66
C THR A 131 -13.49 16.16 -38.82
N ILE A 132 -12.25 16.43 -39.22
CA ILE A 132 -11.07 16.05 -38.50
C ILE A 132 -10.98 16.77 -37.12
N VAL A 133 -11.40 18.03 -37.07
CA VAL A 133 -11.37 18.82 -35.83
C VAL A 133 -12.21 18.18 -34.73
N PRO A 134 -13.52 17.93 -34.87
CA PRO A 134 -14.29 17.26 -33.83
C PRO A 134 -13.83 15.81 -33.58
N LEU A 135 -13.27 15.12 -34.58
CA LEU A 135 -12.64 13.81 -34.42
C LEU A 135 -11.47 13.93 -33.40
N VAL A 136 -10.51 14.81 -33.67
CA VAL A 136 -9.30 14.97 -32.84
C VAL A 136 -9.68 15.47 -31.45
N VAL A 137 -10.55 16.47 -31.36
CA VAL A 137 -11.06 17.01 -30.09
C VAL A 137 -11.73 15.92 -29.27
N GLY A 138 -12.60 15.13 -29.87
CA GLY A 138 -13.30 14.02 -29.22
C GLY A 138 -12.36 12.89 -28.78
N LEU A 139 -11.25 12.66 -29.47
CA LEU A 139 -10.24 11.66 -29.10
C LEU A 139 -9.39 12.10 -27.89
N ILE A 140 -9.00 13.36 -27.85
CA ILE A 140 -8.05 13.89 -26.88
C ILE A 140 -8.77 14.37 -25.60
N ALA A 141 -9.95 14.99 -25.73
CA ALA A 141 -10.66 15.52 -24.58
C ALA A 141 -11.07 14.40 -23.60
N PRO A 142 -10.79 14.52 -22.29
CA PRO A 142 -11.12 13.52 -21.29
C PRO A 142 -12.60 13.58 -20.90
N LEU A 143 -13.49 13.51 -21.88
CA LEU A 143 -14.93 13.57 -21.67
C LEU A 143 -15.49 12.20 -21.24
N PRO A 144 -16.35 12.15 -20.20
CA PRO A 144 -17.17 10.97 -19.93
C PRO A 144 -18.05 10.62 -21.14
N PHE A 145 -18.36 9.34 -21.33
CA PHE A 145 -19.10 8.88 -22.50
C PHE A 145 -20.40 9.66 -22.77
N ARG A 146 -21.17 9.98 -21.74
CA ARG A 146 -22.40 10.77 -21.90
C ARG A 146 -22.15 12.18 -22.47
N HIS A 147 -21.06 12.84 -22.03
CA HIS A 147 -20.67 14.17 -22.53
C HIS A 147 -20.08 14.07 -23.93
N CYS A 148 -19.31 13.02 -24.21
CA CYS A 148 -18.82 12.72 -25.55
C CYS A 148 -19.98 12.48 -26.54
N LEU A 149 -21.05 11.80 -26.09
CA LEU A 149 -22.26 11.59 -26.92
C LEU A 149 -22.93 12.93 -27.30
N TRP A 150 -23.09 13.83 -26.33
CA TRP A 150 -23.60 15.18 -26.61
C TRP A 150 -22.68 15.98 -27.54
N PHE A 151 -21.36 15.88 -27.29
CA PHE A 151 -20.37 16.54 -28.13
C PHE A 151 -20.41 16.05 -29.58
N CYS A 152 -20.26 14.76 -29.81
CA CYS A 152 -20.28 14.19 -31.15
C CYS A 152 -21.63 14.36 -31.85
N GLY A 153 -22.74 14.20 -31.12
CA GLY A 153 -24.09 14.36 -31.64
C GLY A 153 -24.36 15.79 -32.12
N SER A 154 -24.04 16.80 -31.32
CA SER A 154 -24.23 18.22 -31.70
C SER A 154 -23.28 18.64 -32.84
N ALA A 155 -22.02 18.19 -32.82
CA ALA A 155 -21.06 18.45 -33.88
C ALA A 155 -21.51 17.83 -35.20
N PHE A 156 -22.03 16.58 -35.18
CA PHE A 156 -22.57 15.90 -36.37
C PHE A 156 -23.78 16.63 -36.94
N VAL A 157 -24.76 17.00 -36.09
CA VAL A 157 -25.97 17.71 -36.52
C VAL A 157 -25.62 19.08 -37.09
N LEU A 158 -24.72 19.82 -36.45
CA LEU A 158 -24.27 21.13 -36.95
C LEU A 158 -23.55 21.00 -38.29
N TYR A 159 -22.60 20.06 -38.40
CA TYR A 159 -21.84 19.80 -39.62
C TYR A 159 -22.79 19.43 -40.78
N ALA A 160 -23.66 18.41 -40.59
CA ALA A 160 -24.58 17.95 -41.59
C ALA A 160 -25.56 19.08 -42.04
N GLY A 161 -26.09 19.83 -41.07
CA GLY A 161 -26.97 20.98 -41.33
C GLY A 161 -26.29 22.08 -42.15
N LEU A 162 -25.03 22.41 -41.83
CA LEU A 162 -24.27 23.43 -42.57
C LEU A 162 -23.88 22.92 -43.98
N VAL A 163 -23.47 21.66 -44.14
CA VAL A 163 -23.11 21.08 -45.42
C VAL A 163 -24.32 21.12 -46.38
N LEU A 164 -25.51 20.77 -45.88
CA LEU A 164 -26.75 20.82 -46.69
C LEU A 164 -27.20 22.27 -46.93
N GLY A 165 -27.20 23.13 -45.87
CA GLY A 165 -27.65 24.51 -45.97
C GLY A 165 -26.77 25.42 -46.82
N LEU A 166 -25.47 25.16 -46.86
CA LEU A 166 -24.51 25.93 -47.67
C LEU A 166 -24.39 25.35 -49.12
N GLY A 167 -25.14 24.29 -49.44
CA GLY A 167 -25.12 23.68 -50.79
C GLY A 167 -23.77 23.02 -51.12
N LEU A 168 -23.02 22.53 -50.12
CA LEU A 168 -21.73 21.91 -50.29
C LEU A 168 -21.88 20.44 -50.80
N CYS A 169 -23.10 19.89 -50.73
CA CYS A 169 -23.48 18.60 -51.31
C CYS A 169 -24.12 18.83 -52.70
N ASN A 170 -23.37 18.70 -53.77
CA ASN A 170 -23.86 18.80 -55.15
C ASN A 170 -23.53 17.52 -55.91
N ALA A 171 -24.09 17.37 -57.12
CA ALA A 171 -23.94 16.18 -57.94
C ALA A 171 -22.45 15.88 -58.31
N GLU A 172 -21.61 16.89 -58.38
CA GLU A 172 -20.18 16.76 -58.72
C GLU A 172 -19.35 16.16 -57.56
N ARG A 173 -19.78 16.38 -56.28
CA ARG A 173 -19.04 15.89 -55.09
C ARG A 173 -19.54 14.56 -54.56
N SER A 174 -20.50 13.93 -55.26
CA SER A 174 -20.92 12.55 -55.05
C SER A 174 -21.06 12.08 -53.59
N GLY A 175 -21.59 12.91 -52.67
CA GLY A 175 -21.85 12.51 -51.28
C GLY A 175 -20.63 12.44 -50.36
N LEU A 176 -19.43 12.81 -50.83
CA LEU A 176 -18.21 12.88 -50.00
C LEU A 176 -18.42 13.62 -48.66
N PRO A 177 -19.06 14.82 -48.62
CA PRO A 177 -19.29 15.53 -47.37
C PRO A 177 -20.09 14.73 -46.33
N LEU A 178 -21.09 13.96 -46.77
CA LEU A 178 -21.88 13.12 -45.87
C LEU A 178 -21.11 11.85 -45.43
N LEU A 179 -20.31 11.29 -46.32
CA LEU A 179 -19.49 10.13 -45.99
C LEU A 179 -18.46 10.46 -44.87
N VAL A 180 -17.75 11.58 -45.01
CA VAL A 180 -16.74 11.99 -44.04
C VAL A 180 -17.34 12.42 -42.68
N SER A 181 -18.65 12.79 -42.66
CA SER A 181 -19.35 13.14 -41.42
C SER A 181 -19.31 11.99 -40.38
N GLY A 182 -19.21 10.75 -40.84
CA GLY A 182 -19.08 9.58 -39.96
C GLY A 182 -17.84 9.64 -39.06
N LEU A 183 -16.78 10.35 -39.46
CA LEU A 183 -15.57 10.54 -38.66
C LEU A 183 -15.86 11.24 -37.34
N ILE A 184 -16.86 12.11 -37.26
CA ILE A 184 -17.26 12.84 -36.03
C ILE A 184 -17.76 11.87 -34.97
N LEU A 185 -18.24 10.69 -35.33
CA LEU A 185 -18.80 9.68 -34.42
C LEU A 185 -17.74 8.67 -33.92
N VAL A 186 -16.59 8.60 -34.56
CA VAL A 186 -15.50 7.66 -34.16
C VAL A 186 -15.08 7.80 -32.70
N PRO A 187 -14.98 9.02 -32.11
CA PRO A 187 -14.59 9.17 -30.71
C PRO A 187 -15.51 8.47 -29.72
N LEU A 188 -16.79 8.24 -30.07
CA LEU A 188 -17.75 7.57 -29.16
C LEU A 188 -17.27 6.18 -28.73
N LYS A 189 -16.76 5.40 -29.71
CA LYS A 189 -16.25 4.05 -29.40
C LYS A 189 -15.05 4.11 -28.44
N LEU A 190 -14.14 5.04 -28.68
CA LEU A 190 -12.95 5.17 -27.85
C LEU A 190 -13.27 5.72 -26.45
N CYS A 191 -14.13 6.75 -26.35
CA CYS A 191 -14.58 7.28 -25.07
C CYS A 191 -15.29 6.21 -24.23
N TYR A 192 -16.14 5.39 -24.89
CA TYR A 192 -16.77 4.26 -24.21
C TYR A 192 -15.75 3.26 -23.66
N SER A 193 -14.81 2.81 -24.50
CA SER A 193 -13.79 1.85 -24.12
C SER A 193 -12.88 2.38 -23.01
N ARG A 194 -12.50 3.67 -23.09
CA ARG A 194 -11.66 4.33 -22.09
C ARG A 194 -12.37 4.43 -20.75
N GLU A 195 -13.64 4.84 -20.72
CA GLU A 195 -14.43 4.92 -19.51
C GLU A 195 -14.67 3.54 -18.88
N TRP A 196 -14.94 2.54 -19.72
CA TRP A 196 -15.05 1.14 -19.27
C TRP A 196 -13.76 0.64 -18.62
N ALA A 197 -12.62 0.86 -19.29
CA ALA A 197 -11.31 0.47 -18.77
C ALA A 197 -10.98 1.18 -17.44
N ALA A 198 -11.21 2.50 -17.37
CA ALA A 198 -10.95 3.29 -16.15
C ALA A 198 -11.78 2.78 -14.94
N ARG A 199 -13.06 2.47 -15.16
CA ARG A 199 -13.94 1.93 -14.12
C ARG A 199 -13.52 0.53 -13.68
N ASN A 200 -13.08 -0.31 -14.60
CA ASN A 200 -12.56 -1.64 -14.27
C ASN A 200 -11.24 -1.56 -13.51
N THR A 201 -10.32 -0.69 -13.93
CA THR A 201 -9.05 -0.45 -13.22
C THR A 201 -9.30 0.02 -11.77
N PHE A 202 -10.25 0.93 -11.57
CA PHE A 202 -10.67 1.36 -10.23
C PHE A 202 -11.16 0.19 -9.37
N LEU A 203 -12.06 -0.66 -9.92
CA LEU A 203 -12.59 -1.84 -9.20
C LEU A 203 -11.50 -2.85 -8.86
N ILE A 204 -10.58 -3.12 -9.80
CA ILE A 204 -9.45 -4.02 -9.60
C ILE A 204 -8.52 -3.45 -8.50
N GLY A 205 -8.20 -2.16 -8.56
CA GLY A 205 -7.40 -1.50 -7.53
C GLY A 205 -8.01 -1.62 -6.13
N LEU A 206 -9.32 -1.40 -6.01
CA LEU A 206 -10.04 -1.54 -4.74
C LEU A 206 -10.06 -3.00 -4.24
N ARG A 207 -10.25 -3.97 -5.14
CA ARG A 207 -10.17 -5.40 -4.81
C ARG A 207 -8.80 -5.80 -4.30
N VAL A 208 -7.73 -5.39 -4.99
CA VAL A 208 -6.34 -5.68 -4.60
C VAL A 208 -6.04 -5.09 -3.22
N LYS A 209 -6.47 -3.85 -2.95
CA LYS A 209 -6.30 -3.22 -1.63
C LYS A 209 -6.97 -4.02 -0.52
N LEU A 210 -8.23 -4.42 -0.70
CA LEU A 210 -8.97 -5.21 0.30
C LEU A 210 -8.35 -6.60 0.53
N GLN A 211 -7.85 -7.25 -0.53
CA GLN A 211 -7.17 -8.53 -0.42
C GLN A 211 -5.83 -8.41 0.32
N ALA A 212 -5.04 -7.37 0.05
CA ALA A 212 -3.79 -7.10 0.75
C ALA A 212 -4.02 -6.86 2.25
N GLU A 213 -5.04 -6.08 2.62
CA GLU A 213 -5.42 -5.86 4.02
C GLU A 213 -5.89 -7.14 4.73
N ALA A 214 -6.65 -7.99 4.03
CA ALA A 214 -7.10 -9.28 4.58
C ALA A 214 -5.91 -10.23 4.80
N LEU A 215 -4.98 -10.30 3.84
CA LEU A 215 -3.78 -11.11 3.93
C LEU A 215 -2.85 -10.64 5.06
N ALA A 216 -2.64 -9.33 5.18
CA ALA A 216 -1.85 -8.76 6.28
C ALA A 216 -2.42 -9.12 7.65
N ARG A 217 -3.76 -9.03 7.81
CA ARG A 217 -4.44 -9.44 9.05
C ARG A 217 -4.32 -10.93 9.33
N ALA A 218 -4.44 -11.77 8.29
CA ALA A 218 -4.26 -13.22 8.45
C ALA A 218 -2.82 -13.57 8.85
N ASN A 219 -1.82 -12.96 8.23
CA ASN A 219 -0.42 -13.15 8.58
C ASN A 219 -0.12 -12.70 10.01
N ALA A 220 -0.60 -11.51 10.43
CA ALA A 220 -0.43 -11.04 11.80
C ALA A 220 -1.03 -12.02 12.83
N ARG A 221 -2.20 -12.60 12.54
CA ARG A 221 -2.79 -13.64 13.42
C ARG A 221 -1.95 -14.91 13.46
N LEU A 222 -1.44 -15.36 12.31
CA LEU A 222 -0.55 -16.53 12.26
C LEU A 222 0.73 -16.29 13.04
N THR A 223 1.32 -15.10 12.96
CA THR A 223 2.51 -14.72 13.73
C THR A 223 2.24 -14.81 15.23
N VAL A 224 1.17 -14.19 15.72
CA VAL A 224 0.79 -14.25 17.14
C VAL A 224 0.59 -15.70 17.59
N LEU A 225 -0.18 -16.49 16.87
CA LEU A 225 -0.43 -17.91 17.19
C LEU A 225 0.85 -18.76 17.15
N SER A 226 1.82 -18.35 16.35
CA SER A 226 3.10 -19.05 16.18
C SER A 226 4.17 -18.64 17.22
N GLU A 227 4.08 -17.46 17.80
CA GLU A 227 5.11 -16.88 18.69
C GLU A 227 4.72 -16.88 20.16
N THR A 228 3.43 -17.01 20.48
CA THR A 228 2.96 -16.95 21.87
C THR A 228 2.50 -18.31 22.40
N ASP A 229 2.53 -18.46 23.74
CA ASP A 229 1.91 -19.57 24.47
C ASP A 229 0.41 -19.29 24.63
N ALA A 230 -0.42 -20.27 24.29
CA ALA A 230 -1.88 -20.11 24.27
C ALA A 230 -2.52 -19.90 25.66
N LEU A 231 -1.87 -20.37 26.75
CA LEU A 231 -2.40 -20.24 28.11
C LEU A 231 -2.01 -18.90 28.74
N THR A 232 -0.73 -18.52 28.61
CA THR A 232 -0.13 -17.40 29.34
C THR A 232 0.01 -16.14 28.52
N ALA A 233 -0.16 -16.21 27.20
CA ALA A 233 0.08 -15.15 26.22
C ALA A 233 1.53 -14.62 26.17
N LEU A 234 2.46 -15.17 26.94
CA LEU A 234 3.88 -14.91 26.84
C LEU A 234 4.46 -15.45 25.54
N SER A 235 5.67 -15.05 25.17
CA SER A 235 6.41 -15.71 24.10
C SER A 235 6.52 -17.20 24.37
N ASN A 236 6.37 -18.03 23.34
CA ASN A 236 6.60 -19.45 23.47
C ASN A 236 8.10 -19.78 23.36
N ARG A 237 8.47 -21.03 23.70
CA ARG A 237 9.86 -21.51 23.67
C ARG A 237 10.55 -21.27 22.34
N ARG A 238 9.86 -21.49 21.21
CA ARG A 238 10.45 -21.31 19.89
C ARG A 238 10.84 -19.85 19.65
N HIS A 239 9.89 -18.92 19.83
CA HIS A 239 10.15 -17.49 19.66
C HIS A 239 11.24 -16.99 20.62
N PHE A 240 11.22 -17.47 21.86
CA PHE A 240 12.28 -17.14 22.82
C PHE A 240 13.66 -17.58 22.34
N THR A 241 13.80 -18.82 21.82
CA THR A 241 15.08 -19.35 21.32
C THR A 241 15.59 -18.53 20.13
N GLU A 242 14.72 -18.18 19.19
CA GLU A 242 15.05 -17.31 18.05
C GLU A 242 15.54 -15.92 18.50
N ARG A 243 14.86 -15.34 19.49
CA ARG A 243 15.24 -14.04 20.09
C ARG A 243 16.54 -14.11 20.88
N LEU A 244 16.80 -15.21 21.57
CA LEU A 244 18.05 -15.44 22.30
C LEU A 244 19.24 -15.53 21.34
N GLU A 245 19.12 -16.30 20.25
CA GLU A 245 20.15 -16.40 19.23
C GLU A 245 20.46 -15.06 18.57
N ALA A 246 19.43 -14.32 18.18
CA ALA A 246 19.56 -12.98 17.61
C ALA A 246 20.19 -11.98 18.61
N GLY A 247 19.73 -12.02 19.86
CA GLY A 247 20.26 -11.18 20.93
C GLY A 247 21.71 -11.45 21.24
N TRP A 248 22.12 -12.74 21.24
CA TRP A 248 23.51 -13.11 21.44
C TRP A 248 24.42 -12.72 20.28
N SER A 249 23.90 -12.78 19.04
CA SER A 249 24.62 -12.29 17.86
C SER A 249 24.87 -10.78 17.95
N LEU A 250 23.83 -10.02 18.26
CA LEU A 250 23.92 -8.57 18.41
C LEU A 250 24.85 -8.15 19.57
N ALA A 251 24.78 -8.88 20.70
CA ALA A 251 25.67 -8.66 21.82
C ALA A 251 27.14 -8.85 21.42
N GLY A 252 27.44 -9.84 20.55
CA GLY A 252 28.76 -10.06 19.98
C GLY A 252 29.26 -8.89 19.12
N GLU A 253 28.41 -8.35 18.27
CA GLU A 253 28.73 -7.22 17.40
C GLU A 253 29.00 -5.92 18.16
N GLN A 254 28.28 -5.69 19.27
CA GLN A 254 28.33 -4.46 20.06
C GLN A 254 29.20 -4.58 21.32
N ASP A 255 29.79 -5.73 21.59
CA ASP A 255 30.41 -6.09 22.87
C ASP A 255 29.51 -5.76 24.08
N ALA A 256 28.21 -5.97 23.93
CA ALA A 256 27.20 -5.70 24.95
C ALA A 256 26.99 -6.91 25.85
N TRP A 257 26.36 -6.68 27.01
CA TRP A 257 25.91 -7.74 27.90
C TRP A 257 24.58 -8.33 27.44
N LEU A 258 24.38 -9.60 27.78
CA LEU A 258 23.09 -10.31 27.59
C LEU A 258 22.83 -11.15 28.85
N GLY A 259 21.78 -10.79 29.59
CA GLY A 259 21.27 -11.53 30.71
C GLY A 259 20.24 -12.56 30.31
N LEU A 260 20.26 -13.72 30.94
CA LEU A 260 19.31 -14.79 30.80
C LEU A 260 18.84 -15.27 32.16
N ILE A 261 17.52 -15.36 32.36
CA ILE A 261 16.89 -15.83 33.60
C ILE A 261 16.00 -17.03 33.26
N PHE A 262 16.13 -18.09 34.03
CA PHE A 262 15.16 -19.19 34.08
C PHE A 262 14.45 -19.19 35.43
N ILE A 263 13.16 -19.44 35.43
CA ILE A 263 12.37 -19.63 36.66
C ILE A 263 11.51 -20.90 36.54
N ASP A 264 11.24 -21.47 37.69
CA ASP A 264 10.36 -22.65 37.81
C ASP A 264 9.50 -22.48 39.07
N ILE A 265 8.23 -22.81 38.96
CA ILE A 265 7.28 -22.70 40.06
C ILE A 265 7.53 -23.82 41.06
N ASP A 266 7.87 -23.44 42.27
CA ASP A 266 8.20 -24.39 43.33
C ASP A 266 7.01 -25.29 43.66
N HIS A 267 7.24 -26.60 43.68
CA HIS A 267 6.24 -27.62 44.00
C HIS A 267 4.98 -27.63 43.12
N PHE A 268 5.05 -27.13 41.87
CA PHE A 268 3.89 -27.01 40.97
C PHE A 268 3.18 -28.33 40.72
N LYS A 269 3.92 -29.43 40.61
CA LYS A 269 3.30 -30.76 40.50
C LYS A 269 2.42 -31.09 41.71
N LEU A 270 2.85 -30.80 42.93
CA LEU A 270 2.06 -31.01 44.13
C LEU A 270 0.80 -30.10 44.16
N LEU A 271 0.89 -28.88 43.60
CA LEU A 271 -0.27 -28.01 43.44
C LEU A 271 -1.31 -28.65 42.52
N ASN A 272 -0.88 -29.14 41.34
CA ASN A 272 -1.75 -29.83 40.40
C ASN A 272 -2.38 -31.11 40.98
N ASP A 273 -1.57 -31.91 41.67
CA ASP A 273 -2.01 -33.19 42.25
C ASP A 273 -3.05 -32.93 43.39
N THR A 274 -2.98 -31.79 44.06
CA THR A 274 -3.87 -31.46 45.18
C THR A 274 -5.12 -30.70 44.76
N ALA A 275 -5.02 -29.74 43.84
CA ALA A 275 -6.11 -28.82 43.47
C ALA A 275 -6.62 -28.99 42.02
N GLY A 276 -5.97 -29.87 41.25
CA GLY A 276 -6.32 -30.16 39.87
C GLY A 276 -5.72 -29.19 38.86
N HIS A 277 -5.66 -29.59 37.59
CA HIS A 277 -5.02 -28.85 36.50
C HIS A 277 -5.64 -27.45 36.26
N ALA A 278 -6.94 -27.29 36.48
CA ALA A 278 -7.60 -25.99 36.32
C ALA A 278 -7.08 -24.94 37.29
N GLU A 279 -6.71 -25.33 38.52
CA GLU A 279 -6.08 -24.44 39.50
C GLU A 279 -4.62 -24.17 39.12
N GLY A 280 -3.90 -25.19 38.63
CA GLY A 280 -2.56 -25.01 38.07
C GLY A 280 -2.52 -24.03 36.91
N ASP A 281 -3.48 -24.11 35.98
CA ASP A 281 -3.59 -23.16 34.87
C ASP A 281 -3.84 -21.72 35.36
N ARG A 282 -4.69 -21.52 36.37
CA ARG A 282 -4.89 -20.20 37.00
C ARG A 282 -3.61 -19.69 37.64
N CYS A 283 -2.88 -20.56 38.34
CA CYS A 283 -1.56 -20.21 38.92
C CYS A 283 -0.57 -19.81 37.83
N LEU A 284 -0.46 -20.57 36.73
CA LEU A 284 0.41 -20.25 35.61
C LEU A 284 0.10 -18.88 34.99
N VAL A 285 -1.17 -18.56 34.80
CA VAL A 285 -1.60 -17.27 34.25
C VAL A 285 -1.25 -16.11 35.21
N ALA A 286 -1.48 -16.29 36.50
CA ALA A 286 -1.16 -15.24 37.49
C ALA A 286 0.35 -15.00 37.62
N VAL A 287 1.14 -16.10 37.66
CA VAL A 287 2.61 -16.02 37.70
C VAL A 287 3.15 -15.39 36.41
N ALA A 288 2.62 -15.78 35.24
CA ALA A 288 3.01 -15.23 33.94
C ALA A 288 2.81 -13.71 33.88
N ALA A 289 1.68 -13.19 34.38
CA ALA A 289 1.39 -11.77 34.40
C ALA A 289 2.38 -10.98 35.27
N ALA A 290 2.69 -11.45 36.48
CA ALA A 290 3.66 -10.82 37.38
C ALA A 290 5.09 -10.91 36.82
N PHE A 291 5.43 -12.05 36.22
CA PHE A 291 6.69 -12.28 35.54
C PHE A 291 6.88 -11.32 34.36
N GLN A 292 5.88 -11.21 33.50
CA GLN A 292 5.91 -10.30 32.35
C GLN A 292 6.15 -8.86 32.78
N ALA A 293 5.33 -8.36 33.73
CA ALA A 293 5.45 -6.98 34.22
C ALA A 293 6.85 -6.70 34.79
N SER A 294 7.45 -7.65 35.55
CA SER A 294 8.79 -7.52 36.11
C SER A 294 9.88 -7.54 35.03
N VAL A 295 9.75 -8.37 33.99
CA VAL A 295 10.71 -8.46 32.89
C VAL A 295 10.64 -7.21 32.01
N GLU A 296 9.44 -6.73 31.68
CA GLU A 296 9.22 -5.51 30.90
C GLU A 296 9.79 -4.26 31.59
N ALA A 297 9.69 -4.16 32.92
CA ALA A 297 10.32 -3.06 33.70
C ALA A 297 11.84 -3.02 33.52
N HIS A 298 12.47 -4.13 33.15
CA HIS A 298 13.89 -4.24 32.87
C HIS A 298 14.22 -4.26 31.36
N GLY A 299 13.23 -3.95 30.48
CA GLY A 299 13.41 -3.92 29.02
C GLY A 299 13.65 -5.30 28.40
N GLY A 300 13.19 -6.38 29.04
CA GLY A 300 13.41 -7.75 28.64
C GLY A 300 12.25 -8.38 27.87
N LEU A 301 12.47 -9.60 27.41
CA LEU A 301 11.48 -10.49 26.78
C LEU A 301 11.13 -11.62 27.74
N ALA A 302 9.86 -11.77 28.08
CA ALA A 302 9.33 -12.86 28.90
C ALA A 302 8.77 -13.99 28.03
N ALA A 303 9.02 -15.23 28.39
CA ALA A 303 8.54 -16.41 27.70
C ALA A 303 8.14 -17.54 28.62
N ARG A 304 7.20 -18.38 28.20
CA ARG A 304 6.95 -19.69 28.78
C ARG A 304 7.82 -20.72 28.06
N TYR A 305 8.79 -21.27 28.78
CA TYR A 305 9.80 -22.16 28.20
C TYR A 305 9.39 -23.64 28.27
N GLY A 306 8.63 -24.04 29.29
CA GLY A 306 8.12 -25.38 29.51
C GLY A 306 6.77 -25.39 30.20
N GLY A 307 6.39 -26.50 30.82
CA GLY A 307 5.13 -26.64 31.57
C GLY A 307 4.95 -25.57 32.65
N GLU A 308 5.83 -25.58 33.64
CA GLU A 308 5.90 -24.64 34.76
C GLU A 308 7.15 -23.75 34.74
N GLU A 309 7.91 -23.80 33.63
CA GLU A 309 9.17 -23.10 33.44
C GLU A 309 8.96 -21.83 32.59
N PHE A 310 9.56 -20.75 33.04
CA PHE A 310 9.57 -19.48 32.30
C PHE A 310 11.01 -19.02 32.09
N ALA A 311 11.21 -18.21 31.06
CA ALA A 311 12.51 -17.66 30.71
C ALA A 311 12.42 -16.16 30.41
N ALA A 312 13.42 -15.39 30.81
CA ALA A 312 13.55 -14.00 30.43
C ALA A 312 14.90 -13.71 29.77
N LEU A 313 14.87 -12.91 28.72
CA LEU A 313 16.03 -12.39 28.03
C LEU A 313 16.16 -10.89 28.35
N LEU A 314 17.31 -10.46 28.84
CA LEU A 314 17.58 -9.09 29.25
C LEU A 314 18.75 -8.50 28.44
N PRO A 315 18.49 -7.84 27.33
CA PRO A 315 19.53 -7.17 26.55
C PRO A 315 20.23 -6.08 27.38
N GLY A 316 21.55 -6.01 27.32
CA GLY A 316 22.36 -5.03 28.06
C GLY A 316 22.54 -5.30 29.55
N ALA A 317 21.92 -6.33 30.12
CA ALA A 317 21.97 -6.59 31.54
C ALA A 317 23.31 -7.25 31.97
N GLU A 318 24.07 -6.55 32.78
CA GLU A 318 25.25 -7.07 33.47
C GLU A 318 24.84 -8.09 34.54
N PRO A 319 25.76 -8.93 35.07
CA PRO A 319 25.45 -9.94 36.08
C PRO A 319 24.69 -9.41 37.27
N ALA A 320 25.09 -8.25 37.79
CA ALA A 320 24.43 -7.62 38.92
C ALA A 320 22.99 -7.17 38.59
N THR A 321 22.80 -6.57 37.42
CA THR A 321 21.50 -6.11 36.96
C THR A 321 20.57 -7.31 36.68
N ALA A 322 21.09 -8.37 36.04
CA ALA A 322 20.32 -9.59 35.79
C ALA A 322 19.90 -10.27 37.10
N ARG A 323 20.77 -10.28 38.12
CA ARG A 323 20.43 -10.80 39.44
C ARG A 323 19.36 -9.94 40.13
N MET A 324 19.49 -8.62 40.07
CA MET A 324 18.47 -7.72 40.62
C MET A 324 17.10 -7.94 39.97
N ALA A 325 17.06 -8.12 38.63
CA ALA A 325 15.85 -8.48 37.93
C ALA A 325 15.29 -9.83 38.40
N GLY A 326 16.14 -10.83 38.61
CA GLY A 326 15.75 -12.12 39.18
C GLY A 326 15.11 -11.99 40.55
N GLU A 327 15.68 -11.18 41.44
CA GLU A 327 15.09 -10.93 42.76
C GLU A 327 13.79 -10.16 42.69
N ALA A 328 13.67 -9.16 41.79
CA ALA A 328 12.41 -8.45 41.53
C ALA A 328 11.30 -9.41 41.04
N ILE A 329 11.63 -10.30 40.14
CA ILE A 329 10.71 -11.33 39.64
C ILE A 329 10.26 -12.25 40.78
N ARG A 330 11.23 -12.78 41.58
CA ARG A 330 10.92 -13.66 42.69
C ARG A 330 10.01 -12.98 43.73
N ALA A 331 10.34 -11.74 44.10
CA ALA A 331 9.56 -10.95 45.03
C ALA A 331 8.13 -10.66 44.49
N ALA A 332 8.03 -10.21 43.27
CA ALA A 332 6.73 -9.92 42.66
C ALA A 332 5.79 -11.15 42.61
N ILE A 333 6.35 -12.35 42.36
CA ILE A 333 5.56 -13.57 42.37
C ILE A 333 5.18 -13.97 43.79
N ALA A 334 6.09 -13.84 44.77
CA ALA A 334 5.78 -14.11 46.19
C ALA A 334 4.69 -13.13 46.72
N ASP A 335 4.73 -11.87 46.29
CA ASP A 335 3.77 -10.82 46.67
C ASP A 335 2.34 -11.05 46.12
N LEU A 336 2.19 -11.91 45.13
CA LEU A 336 0.84 -12.39 44.69
C LEU A 336 0.12 -13.12 45.83
N ALA A 337 0.85 -13.61 46.80
CA ALA A 337 0.34 -14.36 47.98
C ALA A 337 -0.64 -15.50 47.57
N LEU A 338 -0.41 -16.12 46.41
CA LEU A 338 -1.19 -17.27 45.94
C LEU A 338 -0.99 -18.43 46.89
N ARG A 339 -2.05 -18.93 47.53
CA ARG A 339 -1.96 -20.06 48.44
C ARG A 339 -1.58 -21.35 47.73
N HIS A 340 -0.57 -22.05 48.26
CA HIS A 340 -0.21 -23.36 47.74
C HIS A 340 -1.04 -24.46 48.43
N PRO A 341 -1.96 -25.14 47.73
CA PRO A 341 -2.92 -26.03 48.37
C PRO A 341 -2.33 -27.31 48.97
N GLY A 342 -1.15 -27.74 48.50
CA GLY A 342 -0.46 -28.94 48.90
C GLY A 342 0.63 -28.76 49.98
N LEU A 343 0.93 -27.51 50.35
CA LEU A 343 1.94 -27.17 51.41
C LEU A 343 1.23 -26.85 52.74
N SER A 344 2.03 -26.70 53.80
CA SER A 344 1.51 -26.34 55.13
C SER A 344 0.64 -25.07 55.05
N ALA A 345 -0.39 -25.00 55.91
CA ALA A 345 -1.39 -23.91 55.84
C ALA A 345 -0.75 -22.53 55.83
N GLY A 346 -1.02 -21.76 54.81
CA GLY A 346 -0.56 -20.37 54.64
C GLY A 346 0.70 -20.16 53.81
N MET A 347 1.38 -21.21 53.33
CA MET A 347 2.54 -21.03 52.45
C MET A 347 2.11 -20.56 51.08
N PRO A 348 2.72 -19.48 50.54
CA PRO A 348 2.45 -19.01 49.19
C PRO A 348 3.14 -19.87 48.13
N VAL A 349 2.66 -19.74 46.88
CA VAL A 349 3.40 -20.16 45.70
C VAL A 349 4.66 -19.31 45.56
N THR A 350 5.80 -19.95 45.37
CA THR A 350 7.09 -19.30 45.15
C THR A 350 7.75 -19.82 43.88
N VAL A 351 8.84 -19.18 43.49
CA VAL A 351 9.66 -19.60 42.34
C VAL A 351 11.13 -19.70 42.71
N SER A 352 11.80 -20.68 42.16
CA SER A 352 13.24 -20.75 42.08
C SER A 352 13.73 -20.05 40.83
N VAL A 353 14.82 -19.28 40.93
CA VAL A 353 15.33 -18.43 39.86
C VAL A 353 16.80 -18.72 39.59
N GLY A 354 17.13 -19.07 38.36
CA GLY A 354 18.50 -19.22 37.87
C GLY A 354 18.87 -18.06 36.94
N VAL A 355 19.97 -17.40 37.22
CA VAL A 355 20.40 -16.22 36.46
C VAL A 355 21.80 -16.45 35.90
N THR A 356 21.99 -16.04 34.65
CA THR A 356 23.28 -15.92 34.00
C THR A 356 23.38 -14.64 33.20
N ALA A 357 24.58 -14.16 32.94
CA ALA A 357 24.83 -13.08 32.01
C ALA A 357 26.19 -13.30 31.34
N ALA A 358 26.27 -12.93 30.08
CA ALA A 358 27.50 -13.02 29.30
C ALA A 358 27.72 -11.74 28.49
N ARG A 359 28.99 -11.36 28.30
CA ARG A 359 29.39 -10.25 27.47
C ARG A 359 29.70 -10.75 26.07
N GLY A 360 29.32 -10.00 25.03
CA GLY A 360 29.41 -10.40 23.62
C GLY A 360 30.80 -10.88 23.19
N ARG A 361 31.88 -10.25 23.68
CA ARG A 361 33.26 -10.68 23.42
C ARG A 361 33.60 -12.10 23.93
N MET A 362 32.78 -12.67 24.83
CA MET A 362 32.98 -14.05 25.26
C MET A 362 32.76 -15.09 24.17
N ARG A 363 32.13 -14.69 23.06
CA ARG A 363 32.03 -15.50 21.83
C ARG A 363 33.38 -15.81 21.24
N ASP A 364 34.33 -14.87 21.33
CA ASP A 364 35.71 -15.06 20.82
C ASP A 364 36.45 -16.14 21.62
N PHE A 365 36.00 -16.42 22.85
CA PHE A 365 36.49 -17.49 23.71
C PHE A 365 35.63 -18.76 23.66
N GLY A 366 34.78 -18.91 22.63
CA GLY A 366 34.01 -20.11 22.35
C GLY A 366 32.73 -20.28 23.19
N ILE A 367 32.27 -19.22 23.84
CA ILE A 367 30.93 -19.24 24.52
C ILE A 367 29.83 -19.10 23.47
N GLU A 368 28.86 -20.02 23.53
CA GLU A 368 27.71 -20.04 22.66
C GLU A 368 26.39 -19.94 23.44
N VAL A 369 25.27 -19.79 22.72
CA VAL A 369 23.91 -19.76 23.29
C VAL A 369 23.65 -20.99 24.18
N SER A 370 24.12 -22.16 23.78
CA SER A 370 23.99 -23.40 24.55
C SER A 370 24.70 -23.35 25.92
N ASP A 371 25.78 -22.54 26.03
CA ASP A 371 26.51 -22.39 27.27
C ASP A 371 25.77 -21.45 28.23
N LEU A 372 25.11 -20.39 27.69
CA LEU A 372 24.21 -19.53 28.46
C LEU A 372 23.01 -20.30 29.00
N LEU A 373 22.36 -21.11 28.16
CA LEU A 373 21.22 -21.93 28.57
C LEU A 373 21.61 -22.90 29.68
N ARG A 374 22.76 -23.59 29.56
CA ARG A 374 23.26 -24.49 30.61
C ARG A 374 23.62 -23.76 31.91
N ALA A 375 24.19 -22.57 31.80
CA ALA A 375 24.54 -21.79 33.00
C ALA A 375 23.29 -21.34 33.79
N ALA A 376 22.25 -20.88 33.08
CA ALA A 376 20.98 -20.53 33.68
C ALA A 376 20.26 -21.74 34.31
N ASP A 377 20.23 -22.89 33.59
CA ASP A 377 19.65 -24.14 34.08
C ASP A 377 20.39 -24.64 35.35
N PHE A 378 21.74 -24.60 35.33
CA PHE A 378 22.54 -24.98 36.49
C PHE A 378 22.27 -24.07 37.70
N ALA A 379 22.15 -22.76 37.48
CA ALA A 379 21.79 -21.81 38.53
C ALA A 379 20.38 -22.10 39.08
N LEU A 380 19.41 -22.40 38.23
CA LEU A 380 18.05 -22.78 38.63
C LEU A 380 18.05 -24.08 39.44
N TYR A 381 18.82 -25.05 39.00
CA TYR A 381 18.98 -26.31 39.75
C TYR A 381 19.60 -26.10 41.14
N ALA A 382 20.60 -25.21 41.23
CA ALA A 382 21.19 -24.83 42.53
C ALA A 382 20.14 -24.16 43.43
N ALA A 383 19.35 -23.21 42.91
CA ALA A 383 18.28 -22.56 43.64
C ALA A 383 17.24 -23.55 44.23
N LYS A 384 16.86 -24.58 43.44
CA LYS A 384 15.96 -25.66 43.87
C LYS A 384 16.55 -26.50 44.99
N ASN A 385 17.83 -26.87 44.92
CA ASN A 385 18.50 -27.72 45.90
C ASN A 385 18.85 -26.99 47.21
N GLU A 386 19.12 -25.70 47.15
CA GLU A 386 19.48 -24.92 48.34
C GLU A 386 18.26 -24.42 49.14
N GLY A 387 17.07 -24.89 48.85
CA GLY A 387 15.88 -24.65 49.65
C GLY A 387 14.77 -23.85 48.94
N ARG A 388 14.87 -23.64 47.64
CA ARG A 388 13.87 -22.96 46.78
C ARG A 388 13.65 -21.48 47.16
N ASN A 389 12.70 -20.81 46.51
CA ASN A 389 12.32 -19.42 46.72
C ASN A 389 13.55 -18.48 46.80
N ARG A 390 14.48 -18.62 45.89
CA ARG A 390 15.73 -17.85 45.84
C ARG A 390 16.25 -17.65 44.43
N VAL A 391 17.22 -16.75 44.32
CA VAL A 391 17.94 -16.47 43.07
C VAL A 391 19.38 -16.97 43.23
N GLU A 392 19.79 -17.86 42.35
CA GLU A 392 21.17 -18.26 42.20
C GLU A 392 21.72 -17.77 40.85
N THR A 393 23.04 -17.51 40.85
CA THR A 393 23.71 -16.97 39.64
C THR A 393 24.90 -17.86 39.29
N PHE A 394 24.98 -18.20 38.01
CA PHE A 394 26.10 -18.96 37.49
C PHE A 394 26.64 -18.32 36.19
N MET A 395 27.96 -18.21 36.06
CA MET A 395 28.59 -17.64 34.88
C MET A 395 28.80 -18.71 33.83
N PRO A 396 28.56 -18.41 32.53
CA PRO A 396 28.75 -19.39 31.46
C PRO A 396 30.24 -19.71 31.29
N ALA A 397 30.56 -20.99 31.13
CA ALA A 397 31.89 -21.48 30.80
C ALA A 397 31.86 -22.26 29.48
N ALA A 398 32.92 -22.13 28.69
CA ALA A 398 33.06 -22.85 27.46
C ALA A 398 33.10 -24.37 27.73
N ASN A 399 32.42 -25.13 26.87
CA ASN A 399 32.40 -26.59 27.01
C ASN A 399 33.78 -27.16 26.64
N ALA A 400 34.53 -27.68 27.61
CA ALA A 400 35.87 -28.24 27.45
C ALA A 400 35.91 -29.46 26.51
N ASN A 401 34.77 -30.11 26.25
CA ASN A 401 34.68 -31.28 25.37
C ASN A 401 34.28 -30.95 23.92
N ARG A 402 34.25 -29.66 23.56
CA ARG A 402 33.91 -29.28 22.21
C ARG A 402 35.14 -29.37 21.30
N PRO A 403 35.09 -30.04 20.12
CA PRO A 403 36.17 -29.97 19.15
C PRO A 403 36.32 -28.49 18.73
N ALA A 404 37.53 -27.95 18.78
CA ALA A 404 37.87 -26.61 18.34
C ALA A 404 37.26 -26.40 16.94
N ALA A 405 36.43 -25.39 16.76
CA ALA A 405 35.93 -24.99 15.46
C ALA A 405 37.16 -24.69 14.58
N GLY A 406 37.36 -25.49 13.53
CA GLY A 406 38.53 -25.46 12.71
C GLY A 406 38.87 -24.06 12.21
N THR A 407 40.07 -23.64 12.51
CA THR A 407 40.76 -22.53 11.86
C THR A 407 41.05 -22.93 10.42
N ASP A 408 40.03 -22.89 9.55
CA ASP A 408 40.22 -22.99 8.11
C ASP A 408 40.31 -21.58 7.50
N ARG A 409 41.35 -20.86 7.93
CA ARG A 409 41.90 -19.71 7.24
C ARG A 409 43.36 -19.93 7.02
N ALA A 410 43.69 -20.64 5.96
CA ALA A 410 44.96 -20.40 5.25
C ALA A 410 45.07 -21.25 3.98
N HIS A 411 45.50 -20.57 2.95
CA HIS A 411 46.16 -21.08 1.74
C HIS A 411 45.30 -21.65 0.59
N THR A 412 44.93 -20.75 -0.31
CA THR A 412 45.20 -20.97 -1.73
C THR A 412 45.73 -19.68 -2.34
N ALA A 413 46.99 -19.44 -2.11
CA ALA A 413 47.83 -18.72 -3.09
C ALA A 413 48.58 -19.81 -3.83
N ALA A 414 48.28 -20.02 -5.09
CA ALA A 414 49.14 -20.72 -6.04
C ALA A 414 49.56 -19.73 -7.14
N PRO A 415 50.84 -19.60 -7.44
CA PRO A 415 51.26 -18.92 -8.65
C PRO A 415 51.51 -19.92 -9.77
N SER A 416 51.22 -19.47 -10.97
CA SER A 416 51.91 -19.68 -12.27
C SER A 416 52.31 -21.09 -12.72
N ALA A 417 51.79 -21.48 -13.84
CA ALA A 417 52.54 -21.67 -15.08
C ALA A 417 51.57 -21.75 -16.27
#